data_8976399f8a019838ff8469e5103c565d
#
_entry.id   8976399f8a019838ff8469e5103c565d
#
_cell.length_a   1.000
_cell.length_b   1.000
_cell.length_c   1.000
_cell.angle_alpha   90.00
_cell.angle_beta   90.00
_cell.angle_gamma   90.00
#
_symmetry.space_group_name_H-M   'P 1'
#
loop_
_entity.id
_entity.type
_entity.pdbx_description
1 polymer ?
#
loop_
_entity_poly.entity_id
_entity_poly.type
_entity_poly.pdbx_seq_one_letter_code
_entity_poly.pdbx_strand_id
1 'polypeptide(L)'
;MTKSEQWACCEFETSGKDPCVCPLCGESKSDVAEELSSEKEIRSILIEFLYIDITQCKRCQERRNSLEEVVSSLRNLLLETGIDISVRKKHIQTEAEARKVGLKSSPTIRLNGRDIQPDLKEKVCESCSEISGEFVNCRVWNFKGTEYITPPKGMLVDHILREIYAGSAQATEKTPAETDVPENLKTFFAAKRGEKTPKWDRRKS
;
A
#
# COMPACT_ATOMS: atom_id res chain seq x y z
N MET A 1 -44.85 -4.69 -2.35
CA MET A 1 -44.68 -3.46 -1.57
C MET A 1 -43.19 -3.18 -1.46
N THR A 2 -42.75 -2.01 -1.90
CA THR A 2 -41.31 -1.62 -1.84
C THR A 2 -40.99 -1.12 -0.43
N LYS A 3 -39.72 -1.23 0.02
CA LYS A 3 -39.25 -0.75 1.36
C LYS A 3 -39.65 0.71 1.66
N SER A 4 -39.91 1.53 0.65
CA SER A 4 -40.36 2.92 0.80
C SER A 4 -41.82 3.08 1.23
N GLU A 5 -42.67 2.07 1.02
CA GLU A 5 -44.07 2.11 1.42
C GLU A 5 -44.31 1.63 2.86
N GLN A 6 -43.32 0.92 3.45
CA GLN A 6 -43.37 0.44 4.84
C GLN A 6 -43.19 1.57 5.87
N TRP A 7 -42.51 2.66 5.49
CA TRP A 7 -42.27 3.81 6.38
C TRP A 7 -43.49 4.71 6.62
N ALA A 8 -44.45 4.69 5.72
CA ALA A 8 -45.65 5.51 5.82
C ALA A 8 -46.60 5.09 6.97
N CYS A 9 -46.41 3.91 7.56
CA CYS A 9 -47.24 3.43 8.67
C CYS A 9 -46.91 4.05 10.03
N CYS A 10 -45.75 4.74 10.19
CA CYS A 10 -45.31 5.25 11.49
C CYS A 10 -45.47 6.78 11.65
N GLU A 11 -46.11 7.47 10.71
CA GLU A 11 -46.32 8.93 10.78
C GLU A 11 -47.58 9.37 11.57
N PHE A 12 -48.28 8.41 12.24
CA PHE A 12 -49.40 8.80 13.07
C PHE A 12 -48.93 9.25 14.46
N GLU A 13 -49.11 10.54 14.76
CA GLU A 13 -48.76 11.14 16.04
C GLU A 13 -49.54 10.47 17.19
N THR A 14 -48.80 9.73 18.03
CA THR A 14 -49.30 9.35 19.34
C THR A 14 -48.49 10.10 20.40
N SER A 15 -49.13 10.99 21.12
CA SER A 15 -48.61 11.62 22.32
C SER A 15 -48.59 10.62 23.48
N GLY A 16 -47.68 9.61 23.41
CA GLY A 16 -47.59 8.57 24.43
C GLY A 16 -46.17 8.01 24.51
N LYS A 17 -45.73 7.58 25.70
CA LYS A 17 -44.40 7.12 26.04
C LYS A 17 -44.05 5.69 25.59
N ASP A 18 -44.88 5.04 24.77
CA ASP A 18 -44.69 3.66 24.37
C ASP A 18 -44.06 3.56 22.96
N PRO A 19 -43.16 2.61 22.71
CA PRO A 19 -42.60 2.42 21.39
C PRO A 19 -43.66 2.02 20.38
N CYS A 20 -43.71 2.69 19.24
CA CYS A 20 -44.63 2.40 18.16
C CYS A 20 -44.28 1.02 17.56
N VAL A 21 -45.23 0.08 17.66
CA VAL A 21 -45.17 -1.25 17.03
C VAL A 21 -46.01 -1.21 15.76
N CYS A 22 -45.45 -1.58 14.63
CA CYS A 22 -46.20 -1.64 13.38
C CYS A 22 -47.24 -2.77 13.44
N PRO A 23 -48.57 -2.47 13.28
CA PRO A 23 -49.62 -3.47 13.37
C PRO A 23 -49.61 -4.48 12.22
N LEU A 24 -48.86 -4.24 11.16
CA LEU A 24 -48.77 -5.11 9.98
C LEU A 24 -47.60 -6.08 10.00
N CYS A 25 -46.47 -5.70 10.58
CA CYS A 25 -45.26 -6.54 10.65
C CYS A 25 -44.83 -6.90 12.08
N GLY A 26 -45.38 -6.24 13.10
CA GLY A 26 -45.07 -6.50 14.50
C GLY A 26 -43.69 -5.95 14.95
N GLU A 27 -42.99 -5.23 14.08
CA GLU A 27 -41.65 -4.70 14.38
C GLU A 27 -41.73 -3.34 15.06
N SER A 28 -40.91 -3.14 16.06
CA SER A 28 -40.80 -1.87 16.78
C SER A 28 -39.80 -0.93 16.09
N LYS A 29 -39.98 0.40 16.30
CA LYS A 29 -39.06 1.40 15.76
C LYS A 29 -37.61 1.22 16.26
N SER A 30 -37.43 0.56 17.41
CA SER A 30 -36.12 0.23 17.97
C SER A 30 -35.40 -0.85 17.16
N ASP A 31 -36.13 -1.86 16.69
CA ASP A 31 -35.54 -3.00 15.98
C ASP A 31 -35.06 -2.60 14.57
N VAL A 32 -35.77 -1.65 13.95
CA VAL A 32 -35.42 -1.14 12.62
C VAL A 32 -34.27 -0.11 12.70
N ALA A 33 -34.14 0.61 13.82
CA ALA A 33 -33.04 1.56 14.02
C ALA A 33 -31.71 0.83 14.27
N GLU A 34 -31.76 -0.36 14.90
CA GLU A 34 -30.59 -1.17 15.17
C GLU A 34 -30.04 -1.84 13.91
N GLU A 35 -30.92 -2.22 12.98
CA GLU A 35 -30.52 -2.77 11.68
C GLU A 35 -29.89 -1.73 10.72
N LEU A 36 -30.26 -0.45 10.84
CA LEU A 36 -29.71 0.67 10.05
C LEU A 36 -28.39 1.23 10.61
N SER A 37 -28.03 0.89 11.85
CA SER A 37 -26.80 1.34 12.50
C SER A 37 -25.62 0.39 12.31
N SER A 38 -25.72 -0.67 11.51
CA SER A 38 -24.55 -1.42 11.07
C SER A 38 -23.78 -0.57 10.05
N GLU A 39 -23.04 0.43 10.54
CA GLU A 39 -21.98 1.05 9.77
C GLU A 39 -21.10 -0.08 9.25
N LYS A 40 -21.16 -0.30 7.93
CA LYS A 40 -20.36 -1.32 7.26
C LYS A 40 -18.91 -0.99 7.56
N GLU A 41 -18.30 -1.74 8.47
CA GLU A 41 -16.93 -1.52 8.91
C GLU A 41 -16.00 -1.58 7.68
N ILE A 42 -15.55 -0.41 7.22
CA ILE A 42 -14.68 -0.31 6.06
C ILE A 42 -13.29 -0.76 6.48
N ARG A 43 -12.87 -1.92 6.02
CA ARG A 43 -11.50 -2.38 6.19
C ARG A 43 -10.57 -1.55 5.30
N SER A 44 -9.43 -1.12 5.82
CA SER A 44 -8.46 -0.38 5.03
C SER A 44 -7.17 -1.15 4.84
N ILE A 45 -6.58 -1.05 3.65
CA ILE A 45 -5.26 -1.56 3.33
C ILE A 45 -4.32 -0.39 3.11
N LEU A 46 -3.22 -0.37 3.87
CA LEU A 46 -2.16 0.60 3.68
C LEU A 46 -1.10 0.04 2.73
N ILE A 47 -0.92 0.73 1.61
CA ILE A 47 0.18 0.50 0.67
C ILE A 47 1.26 1.55 0.90
N GLU A 48 2.48 1.14 1.23
CA GLU A 48 3.62 2.05 1.37
C GLU A 48 4.57 1.89 0.19
N PHE A 49 4.90 3.01 -0.45
CA PHE A 49 5.93 3.09 -1.48
C PHE A 49 7.12 3.88 -0.95
N LEU A 50 8.21 3.18 -0.61
CA LEU A 50 9.43 3.74 -0.06
C LEU A 50 10.48 3.88 -1.15
N TYR A 51 11.11 5.05 -1.29
CA TYR A 51 12.08 5.33 -2.36
C TYR A 51 13.14 6.34 -1.92
N ILE A 52 14.33 6.27 -2.54
CA ILE A 52 15.47 7.17 -2.25
C ILE A 52 15.56 8.34 -3.23
N ASP A 53 15.11 8.18 -4.46
CA ASP A 53 14.96 9.25 -5.43
C ASP A 53 13.88 8.92 -6.47
N ILE A 54 13.05 9.87 -6.78
CA ILE A 54 11.99 9.75 -7.78
C ILE A 54 12.04 10.91 -8.79
N THR A 55 12.74 11.98 -8.47
CA THR A 55 12.76 13.19 -9.29
C THR A 55 13.58 12.99 -10.56
N GLN A 56 14.71 12.31 -10.44
CA GLN A 56 15.64 12.08 -11.55
C GLN A 56 15.65 10.62 -12.01
N CYS A 57 15.27 9.66 -11.15
CA CYS A 57 15.26 8.25 -11.48
C CYS A 57 14.00 7.85 -12.25
N LYS A 58 14.11 7.70 -13.59
CA LYS A 58 13.01 7.26 -14.48
C LYS A 58 12.41 5.92 -14.04
N ARG A 59 13.24 4.94 -13.63
CA ARG A 59 12.78 3.63 -13.13
C ARG A 59 11.91 3.73 -11.89
N CYS A 60 12.24 4.65 -10.97
CA CYS A 60 11.40 4.88 -9.78
C CYS A 60 10.07 5.55 -10.15
N GLN A 61 10.07 6.43 -11.14
CA GLN A 61 8.84 7.04 -11.68
C GLN A 61 7.92 6.01 -12.33
N GLU A 62 8.46 5.14 -13.18
CA GLU A 62 7.69 4.06 -13.84
C GLU A 62 7.07 3.09 -12.82
N ARG A 63 7.82 2.72 -11.78
CA ARG A 63 7.34 1.84 -10.70
C ARG A 63 6.23 2.47 -9.88
N ARG A 64 6.35 3.77 -9.59
CA ARG A 64 5.29 4.54 -8.94
C ARG A 64 4.04 4.57 -9.82
N ASN A 65 4.18 4.90 -11.11
CA ASN A 65 3.06 4.99 -12.03
C ASN A 65 2.33 3.64 -12.17
N SER A 66 3.08 2.54 -12.30
CA SER A 66 2.52 1.20 -12.33
C SER A 66 1.68 0.88 -11.08
N LEU A 67 2.16 1.27 -9.89
CA LEU A 67 1.42 1.11 -8.65
C LEU A 67 0.15 1.98 -8.63
N GLU A 68 0.25 3.25 -9.02
CA GLU A 68 -0.88 4.18 -9.04
C GLU A 68 -1.99 3.73 -9.98
N GLU A 69 -1.63 3.22 -11.16
CA GLU A 69 -2.58 2.67 -12.12
C GLU A 69 -3.33 1.44 -11.56
N VAL A 70 -2.62 0.53 -10.91
CA VAL A 70 -3.24 -0.64 -10.28
C VAL A 70 -4.18 -0.22 -9.15
N VAL A 71 -3.75 0.68 -8.28
CA VAL A 71 -4.57 1.18 -7.17
C VAL A 71 -5.82 1.88 -7.70
N SER A 72 -5.67 2.74 -8.71
CA SER A 72 -6.81 3.43 -9.33
C SER A 72 -7.82 2.45 -9.92
N SER A 73 -7.34 1.38 -10.58
CA SER A 73 -8.20 0.36 -11.18
C SER A 73 -8.95 -0.49 -10.15
N LEU A 74 -8.32 -0.77 -9.00
CA LEU A 74 -8.91 -1.63 -7.97
C LEU A 74 -9.78 -0.87 -6.97
N ARG A 75 -9.52 0.42 -6.72
CA ARG A 75 -10.15 1.18 -5.64
C ARG A 75 -11.66 1.12 -5.67
N ASN A 76 -12.29 1.48 -6.79
CA ASN A 76 -13.74 1.51 -6.90
C ASN A 76 -14.35 0.13 -6.67
N LEU A 77 -13.75 -0.91 -7.27
CA LEU A 77 -14.21 -2.28 -7.12
C LEU A 77 -14.12 -2.76 -5.67
N LEU A 78 -13.05 -2.43 -4.98
CA LEU A 78 -12.84 -2.85 -3.59
C LEU A 78 -13.72 -2.06 -2.61
N LEU A 79 -14.01 -0.78 -2.89
CA LEU A 79 -14.95 0.00 -2.10
C LEU A 79 -16.36 -0.63 -2.08
N GLU A 80 -16.82 -1.18 -3.20
CA GLU A 80 -18.10 -1.92 -3.25
C GLU A 80 -18.11 -3.14 -2.30
N THR A 81 -16.93 -3.71 -2.04
CA THR A 81 -16.78 -4.83 -1.08
C THR A 81 -16.51 -4.37 0.35
N GLY A 82 -16.52 -3.05 0.63
CA GLY A 82 -16.25 -2.47 1.94
C GLY A 82 -14.75 -2.42 2.27
N ILE A 83 -13.88 -2.33 1.25
CA ILE A 83 -12.43 -2.25 1.44
C ILE A 83 -11.92 -0.97 0.79
N ASP A 84 -11.24 -0.12 1.56
CA ASP A 84 -10.52 1.06 1.03
C ASP A 84 -9.03 0.78 0.91
N ILE A 85 -8.41 1.41 -0.09
CA ILE A 85 -6.96 1.38 -0.30
C ILE A 85 -6.38 2.77 -0.05
N SER A 86 -5.49 2.87 0.91
CA SER A 86 -4.69 4.06 1.15
C SER A 86 -3.25 3.86 0.65
N VAL A 87 -2.69 4.88 -0.02
CA VAL A 87 -1.30 4.84 -0.51
C VAL A 87 -0.48 5.91 0.17
N ARG A 88 0.60 5.49 0.84
CA ARG A 88 1.59 6.38 1.45
C ARG A 88 2.90 6.30 0.67
N LYS A 89 3.30 7.41 0.06
CA LYS A 89 4.61 7.55 -0.59
C LYS A 89 5.57 8.20 0.40
N LYS A 90 6.72 7.60 0.61
CA LYS A 90 7.74 8.11 1.52
C LYS A 90 9.09 8.21 0.83
N HIS A 91 9.57 9.44 0.68
CA HIS A 91 10.93 9.73 0.24
C HIS A 91 11.88 9.56 1.43
N ILE A 92 12.84 8.67 1.29
CA ILE A 92 13.88 8.40 2.27
C ILE A 92 15.12 9.16 1.85
N GLN A 93 15.47 10.18 2.61
CA GLN A 93 16.52 11.13 2.25
C GLN A 93 17.83 10.87 2.96
N THR A 94 17.80 10.16 4.08
CA THR A 94 18.96 9.93 4.94
C THR A 94 19.07 8.47 5.34
N GLU A 95 20.30 8.06 5.70
CA GLU A 95 20.59 6.75 6.26
C GLU A 95 19.80 6.49 7.57
N ALA A 96 19.67 7.52 8.42
CA ALA A 96 18.88 7.42 9.65
C ALA A 96 17.40 7.12 9.38
N GLU A 97 16.81 7.75 8.37
CA GLU A 97 15.45 7.45 7.94
C GLU A 97 15.33 6.04 7.36
N ALA A 98 16.32 5.60 6.56
CA ALA A 98 16.36 4.25 6.00
C ALA A 98 16.39 3.20 7.11
N ARG A 99 17.23 3.42 8.13
CA ARG A 99 17.34 2.57 9.32
C ARG A 99 16.02 2.51 10.09
N LYS A 100 15.42 3.67 10.37
CA LYS A 100 14.15 3.79 11.10
C LYS A 100 12.99 3.01 10.46
N VAL A 101 12.96 2.96 9.12
CA VAL A 101 11.91 2.22 8.40
C VAL A 101 12.33 0.82 7.98
N GLY A 102 13.56 0.39 8.31
CA GLY A 102 14.09 -0.90 7.88
C GLY A 102 14.13 -1.04 6.36
N LEU A 103 14.63 -0.01 5.64
CA LEU A 103 14.72 -0.05 4.18
C LEU A 103 15.90 -0.92 3.77
N LYS A 104 15.62 -2.04 3.10
CA LYS A 104 16.65 -2.97 2.60
C LYS A 104 17.07 -2.70 1.16
N SER A 105 16.19 -2.12 0.35
CA SER A 105 16.44 -1.78 -1.06
C SER A 105 15.45 -0.72 -1.54
N SER A 106 15.77 -0.03 -2.63
CA SER A 106 14.90 0.99 -3.21
C SER A 106 14.54 0.65 -4.67
N PRO A 107 13.26 0.87 -5.04
CA PRO A 107 12.12 1.16 -4.19
C PRO A 107 11.62 -0.10 -3.46
N THR A 108 10.91 0.10 -2.37
CA THR A 108 10.21 -0.97 -1.65
C THR A 108 8.71 -0.69 -1.62
N ILE A 109 7.91 -1.73 -1.85
CA ILE A 109 6.44 -1.69 -1.73
C ILE A 109 6.04 -2.59 -0.56
N ARG A 110 5.25 -2.05 0.36
CA ARG A 110 4.73 -2.79 1.51
C ARG A 110 3.21 -2.74 1.53
N LEU A 111 2.60 -3.83 1.95
CA LEU A 111 1.18 -3.93 2.25
C LEU A 111 1.04 -4.14 3.77
N ASN A 112 0.35 -3.23 4.46
CA ASN A 112 0.20 -3.26 5.91
C ASN A 112 1.54 -3.44 6.67
N GLY A 113 2.60 -2.79 6.17
CA GLY A 113 3.95 -2.84 6.75
C GLY A 113 4.81 -4.05 6.32
N ARG A 114 4.28 -4.98 5.54
CA ARG A 114 5.01 -6.16 5.01
C ARG A 114 5.49 -5.92 3.59
N ASP A 115 6.75 -6.23 3.32
CA ASP A 115 7.33 -6.16 1.97
C ASP A 115 6.67 -7.22 1.06
N ILE A 116 6.22 -6.82 -0.13
CA ILE A 116 5.60 -7.75 -1.10
C ILE A 116 6.59 -8.75 -1.69
N GLN A 117 7.90 -8.49 -1.56
CA GLN A 117 8.96 -9.40 -1.99
C GLN A 117 10.11 -9.37 -0.97
N PRO A 118 10.05 -10.18 0.11
CA PRO A 118 11.09 -10.24 1.13
C PRO A 118 12.43 -10.76 0.58
N ASP A 119 12.39 -11.66 -0.40
CA ASP A 119 13.58 -12.17 -1.07
C ASP A 119 14.17 -11.09 -1.99
N LEU A 120 15.19 -10.42 -1.46
CA LEU A 120 15.79 -9.28 -2.11
C LEU A 120 16.65 -9.69 -3.30
N LYS A 121 16.32 -9.18 -4.47
CA LYS A 121 17.17 -9.21 -5.66
C LYS A 121 17.44 -7.79 -6.14
N GLU A 122 18.67 -7.52 -6.53
CA GLU A 122 19.12 -6.21 -6.98
C GLU A 122 19.96 -6.33 -8.25
N LYS A 123 19.91 -5.29 -9.08
CA LYS A 123 20.77 -5.10 -10.25
C LYS A 123 21.23 -3.65 -10.31
N VAL A 124 22.38 -3.39 -10.91
CA VAL A 124 22.91 -2.05 -11.13
C VAL A 124 21.85 -1.17 -11.79
N CYS A 125 21.62 -0.02 -11.21
CA CYS A 125 20.69 0.99 -11.70
C CYS A 125 21.47 2.15 -12.29
N GLU A 126 21.56 2.24 -13.61
CA GLU A 126 22.25 3.33 -14.30
C GLU A 126 21.79 4.70 -13.82
N SER A 127 20.46 4.94 -13.77
CA SER A 127 19.90 6.22 -13.32
C SER A 127 20.33 6.61 -11.90
N CYS A 128 20.33 5.66 -10.95
CA CYS A 128 20.77 5.95 -9.58
C CYS A 128 22.28 6.11 -9.51
N SER A 129 23.01 5.34 -10.31
CA SER A 129 24.48 5.46 -10.41
C SER A 129 24.91 6.79 -11.03
N GLU A 130 24.20 7.29 -12.03
CA GLU A 130 24.43 8.61 -12.61
C GLU A 130 24.15 9.74 -11.62
N ILE A 131 23.07 9.64 -10.84
CA ILE A 131 22.69 10.64 -9.84
C ILE A 131 23.73 10.72 -8.71
N SER A 132 24.20 9.58 -8.24
CA SER A 132 25.15 9.50 -7.13
C SER A 132 26.62 9.61 -7.57
N GLY A 133 26.93 9.26 -8.82
CA GLY A 133 28.30 9.06 -9.30
C GLY A 133 28.93 7.74 -8.85
N GLU A 134 28.15 6.84 -8.27
CA GLU A 134 28.58 5.59 -7.65
C GLU A 134 27.78 4.41 -8.16
N PHE A 135 28.30 3.17 -8.01
CA PHE A 135 27.52 1.96 -8.32
C PHE A 135 26.40 1.79 -7.33
N VAL A 136 25.17 2.01 -7.78
CA VAL A 136 23.95 1.85 -6.98
C VAL A 136 23.07 0.76 -7.58
N ASN A 137 22.72 -0.22 -6.76
CA ASN A 137 21.80 -1.25 -7.16
C ASN A 137 20.36 -0.84 -6.83
N CYS A 138 19.44 -1.20 -7.72
CA CYS A 138 18.01 -1.08 -7.50
C CYS A 138 17.37 -2.44 -7.46
N ARG A 139 16.28 -2.53 -6.71
CA ARG A 139 15.47 -3.74 -6.62
C ARG A 139 14.97 -4.19 -8.00
N VAL A 140 15.04 -5.50 -8.25
CA VAL A 140 14.32 -6.19 -9.32
C VAL A 140 13.22 -7.07 -8.70
N TRP A 141 12.16 -7.26 -9.46
CA TRP A 141 10.95 -7.95 -9.03
C TRP A 141 10.91 -9.32 -9.68
N ASN A 142 10.61 -10.36 -8.90
CA ASN A 142 10.42 -11.70 -9.43
C ASN A 142 8.93 -12.06 -9.37
N PHE A 143 8.34 -12.34 -10.52
CA PHE A 143 6.95 -12.77 -10.58
C PHE A 143 6.82 -13.97 -11.53
N LYS A 144 6.31 -15.08 -11.00
CA LYS A 144 6.14 -16.34 -11.74
C LYS A 144 7.44 -16.81 -12.42
N GLY A 145 8.58 -16.67 -11.72
CA GLY A 145 9.89 -17.10 -12.24
C GLY A 145 10.58 -16.13 -13.20
N THR A 146 9.94 -15.03 -13.55
CA THR A 146 10.50 -14.00 -14.44
C THR A 146 10.91 -12.76 -13.65
N GLU A 147 12.09 -12.20 -13.98
CA GLU A 147 12.60 -10.98 -13.36
C GLU A 147 12.14 -9.74 -14.13
N TYR A 148 11.70 -8.72 -13.40
CA TYR A 148 11.22 -7.46 -13.94
C TYR A 148 11.94 -6.28 -13.28
N ILE A 149 12.25 -5.26 -14.07
CA ILE A 149 12.79 -3.99 -13.56
C ILE A 149 11.69 -3.19 -12.86
N THR A 150 10.49 -3.18 -13.44
CA THR A 150 9.29 -2.56 -12.86
C THR A 150 8.32 -3.67 -12.46
N PRO A 151 7.70 -3.64 -11.26
CA PRO A 151 6.78 -4.68 -10.85
C PRO A 151 5.61 -4.75 -11.84
N PRO A 152 5.34 -5.93 -12.44
CA PRO A 152 4.23 -6.07 -13.36
C PRO A 152 2.90 -5.86 -12.63
N LYS A 153 1.93 -5.24 -13.28
CA LYS A 153 0.61 -4.95 -12.70
C LYS A 153 -0.04 -6.19 -12.08
N GLY A 154 0.09 -7.34 -12.76
CA GLY A 154 -0.42 -8.62 -12.27
C GLY A 154 0.19 -9.06 -10.93
N MET A 155 1.48 -8.77 -10.68
CA MET A 155 2.12 -9.01 -9.39
C MET A 155 1.49 -8.14 -8.29
N LEU A 156 1.31 -6.86 -8.56
CA LEU A 156 0.72 -5.92 -7.58
C LEU A 156 -0.71 -6.32 -7.24
N VAL A 157 -1.51 -6.63 -8.25
CA VAL A 157 -2.90 -7.12 -8.07
C VAL A 157 -2.92 -8.40 -7.23
N ASP A 158 -2.10 -9.39 -7.55
CA ASP A 158 -2.04 -10.68 -6.84
C ASP A 158 -1.70 -10.47 -5.35
N HIS A 159 -0.70 -9.65 -5.04
CA HIS A 159 -0.33 -9.36 -3.65
C HIS A 159 -1.41 -8.58 -2.90
N ILE A 160 -2.04 -7.57 -3.52
CA ILE A 160 -3.13 -6.80 -2.91
C ILE A 160 -4.32 -7.72 -2.61
N LEU A 161 -4.75 -8.52 -3.56
CA LEU A 161 -5.88 -9.43 -3.36
C LEU A 161 -5.58 -10.52 -2.33
N ARG A 162 -4.36 -11.06 -2.30
CA ARG A 162 -3.95 -12.00 -1.24
C ARG A 162 -3.98 -11.36 0.14
N GLU A 163 -3.49 -10.13 0.28
CA GLU A 163 -3.54 -9.41 1.56
C GLU A 163 -4.97 -9.21 2.04
N ILE A 164 -5.90 -8.96 1.12
CA ILE A 164 -7.32 -8.76 1.41
C ILE A 164 -8.02 -10.06 1.83
N TYR A 165 -7.85 -11.12 1.03
CA TYR A 165 -8.71 -12.30 1.09
C TYR A 165 -8.06 -13.51 1.77
N ALA A 166 -6.72 -13.62 1.77
CA ALA A 166 -6.05 -14.70 2.49
C ALA A 166 -6.05 -14.50 4.01
N GLY A 167 -6.50 -13.32 4.46
CA GLY A 167 -6.44 -12.91 5.86
C GLY A 167 -4.99 -12.77 6.33
N SER A 168 -4.79 -12.18 7.49
CA SER A 168 -3.48 -12.08 8.15
C SER A 168 -2.99 -13.44 8.72
N ALA A 169 -3.51 -14.56 8.21
CA ALA A 169 -3.14 -15.91 8.64
C ALA A 169 -1.67 -16.28 8.36
N GLN A 170 -1.04 -15.56 7.42
CA GLN A 170 0.41 -15.55 7.31
C GLN A 170 0.92 -14.26 7.94
N ALA A 171 1.01 -14.25 9.26
CA ALA A 171 1.76 -13.27 10.02
C ALA A 171 3.26 -13.39 9.68
N THR A 172 3.62 -13.04 8.44
CA THR A 172 5.01 -12.73 8.13
C THR A 172 5.35 -11.49 8.95
N GLU A 173 6.40 -11.59 9.74
CA GLU A 173 6.86 -10.55 10.65
C GLU A 173 6.79 -9.18 9.99
N LYS A 174 6.16 -8.22 10.69
CA LYS A 174 6.30 -6.81 10.35
C LYS A 174 7.78 -6.55 10.17
N THR A 175 8.16 -5.94 9.06
CA THR A 175 9.57 -5.59 8.82
C THR A 175 10.12 -4.95 10.08
N PRO A 176 11.17 -5.53 10.71
CA PRO A 176 11.66 -5.03 11.98
C PRO A 176 11.97 -3.55 11.86
N ALA A 177 11.45 -2.75 12.78
CA ALA A 177 11.90 -1.38 12.96
C ALA A 177 13.38 -1.47 13.39
N GLU A 178 14.23 -0.73 12.67
CA GLU A 178 15.66 -0.62 12.99
C GLU A 178 16.53 -1.83 12.59
N THR A 179 16.73 -1.97 11.28
CA THR A 179 17.76 -2.87 10.74
C THR A 179 18.95 -2.06 10.26
N ASP A 180 20.14 -2.67 10.24
CA ASP A 180 21.30 -2.03 9.64
C ASP A 180 21.02 -1.72 8.16
N VAL A 181 21.48 -0.54 7.71
CA VAL A 181 21.26 -0.08 6.35
C VAL A 181 22.24 -0.82 5.42
N PRO A 182 21.76 -1.45 4.34
CA PRO A 182 22.64 -2.10 3.38
C PRO A 182 23.69 -1.16 2.79
N GLU A 183 24.85 -1.69 2.49
CA GLU A 183 26.00 -0.93 1.98
C GLU A 183 25.67 -0.16 0.69
N ASN A 184 24.88 -0.75 -0.19
CA ASN A 184 24.35 -0.13 -1.40
C ASN A 184 23.61 1.20 -1.11
N LEU A 185 22.80 1.26 -0.06
CA LEU A 185 22.09 2.47 0.33
C LEU A 185 23.00 3.46 1.05
N LYS A 186 23.95 2.97 1.89
CA LYS A 186 24.95 3.82 2.54
C LYS A 186 25.79 4.56 1.50
N THR A 187 26.27 3.85 0.47
CA THR A 187 27.02 4.43 -0.66
C THR A 187 26.22 5.54 -1.34
N PHE A 188 24.94 5.31 -1.63
CA PHE A 188 24.08 6.33 -2.24
C PHE A 188 23.93 7.57 -1.36
N PHE A 189 23.68 7.40 -0.05
CA PHE A 189 23.52 8.55 0.86
C PHE A 189 24.82 9.28 1.10
N ALA A 190 25.96 8.58 1.18
CA ALA A 190 27.31 9.18 1.30
C ALA A 190 27.62 10.05 0.08
N ALA A 191 27.41 9.52 -1.13
CA ALA A 191 27.62 10.27 -2.37
C ALA A 191 26.73 11.51 -2.44
N LYS A 192 25.47 11.41 -2.01
CA LYS A 192 24.54 12.55 -1.97
C LYS A 192 24.97 13.64 -0.97
N ARG A 193 25.71 13.28 0.09
CA ARG A 193 26.35 14.24 1.03
C ARG A 193 27.64 14.85 0.51
N GLY A 194 28.15 14.44 -0.66
CA GLY A 194 29.40 14.89 -1.25
C GLY A 194 30.64 14.21 -0.64
N GLU A 195 30.48 13.10 0.06
CA GLU A 195 31.59 12.28 0.56
C GLU A 195 32.26 11.55 -0.61
N LYS A 196 33.61 11.52 -0.63
CA LYS A 196 34.37 10.86 -1.70
C LYS A 196 34.22 9.34 -1.59
N THR A 197 33.64 8.74 -2.60
CA THR A 197 33.51 7.29 -2.80
C THR A 197 34.09 6.90 -4.18
N PRO A 198 34.33 5.62 -4.49
CA PRO A 198 34.82 5.20 -5.80
C PRO A 198 33.85 5.62 -6.92
N LYS A 199 34.34 6.30 -7.96
CA LYS A 199 33.49 6.85 -9.03
C LYS A 199 32.94 5.76 -9.94
N TRP A 200 31.63 5.83 -10.22
CA TRP A 200 31.01 5.04 -11.26
C TRP A 200 31.48 5.46 -12.66
N ASP A 201 31.87 4.51 -13.48
CA ASP A 201 32.25 4.75 -14.88
C ASP A 201 31.38 3.89 -15.80
N ARG A 202 30.51 4.55 -16.59
CA ARG A 202 29.58 3.90 -17.54
C ARG A 202 30.30 2.98 -18.55
N ARG A 203 31.58 3.18 -18.82
CA ARG A 203 32.34 2.39 -19.80
C ARG A 203 32.77 1.02 -19.25
N LYS A 204 32.53 0.74 -17.96
CA LYS A 204 32.92 -0.50 -17.27
C LYS A 204 31.72 -1.37 -16.86
N SER A 205 30.50 -1.03 -17.36
CA SER A 205 29.25 -1.74 -17.06
C SER A 205 28.85 -2.67 -18.20
#